data_f26cea3b0130f263fe2cddd2b0c6ed51
#
_entry.id   f26cea3b0130f263fe2cddd2b0c6ed51
#
_cell.length_a   1.000
_cell.length_b   1.000
_cell.length_c   1.000
_cell.angle_alpha   90.00
_cell.angle_beta   90.00
_cell.angle_gamma   90.00
#
_symmetry.space_group_name_H-M   'P 1'
#
loop_
_entity.id
_entity.type
_entity.pdbx_description
1 polymer ?
#
loop_
_entity_poly.entity_id
_entity_poly.type
_entity_poly.pdbx_seq_one_letter_code
_entity_poly.pdbx_strand_id
1 'polypeptide(L)'
;MKKTSKENILTIIKYVGLGLLFLAWILFLFFNSRKNHQKAELPELNTLASQDTQLHTWSQENLAPQLDDFLTWEVTPNENIETLGTIKEKIAVLEQLTQQSRNPKKMNLLIDAYILDTQFYKARKFYYSLPQTLQKTIPAIKEFQILLNSFSQGSETEYSHLKNLLIDLSQKGEISAQELVYYQSAFALAEANYPLAKQYLEQLTDPKYQSYKSDIDSAFQQYQSLKSVPSYYQEGLIGFQLMKNGFYALAKKVAIPLANEYSNYILPYQILAKTDFSNGKPDSAVGYFQKLLELDYEQKNNYLYHLGVLYYQLGNYTQAVLSFSQITNQDIMLDAERYLVLSYTALGETEKAIKSWQRLAGYPEIKKSDFYSFFQEAFWKPYRRGQSSPYLKNTSLVNAYLQLCPKKLAQSDQVVCQYGQLGKQLATQKNQISIWQITHLLKDYPDSGFYLLLGDLLLENNQKTSAIEAYMKGLTLTQDTQEKDVLKKRILRANKNS
;
A
#
# COMPACT_ATOMS: atom_id res chain seq x y z
N MET A 1 -74.90 37.84 -10.14
CA MET A 1 -73.91 36.76 -10.30
C MET A 1 -72.52 37.24 -10.61
N LYS A 2 -71.82 38.05 -9.75
CA LYS A 2 -70.41 38.50 -9.95
C LYS A 2 -69.60 38.47 -8.65
N LYS A 3 -70.11 37.95 -7.52
CA LYS A 3 -69.36 37.96 -6.24
C LYS A 3 -68.63 36.66 -5.95
N THR A 4 -68.97 35.51 -6.59
CA THR A 4 -68.42 34.18 -6.36
C THR A 4 -67.02 33.97 -7.02
N SER A 5 -66.70 34.78 -8.03
CA SER A 5 -65.41 34.63 -8.77
C SER A 5 -64.19 35.17 -8.01
N LYS A 6 -64.35 36.25 -7.22
CA LYS A 6 -63.24 36.84 -6.48
C LYS A 6 -62.80 36.04 -5.25
N GLU A 7 -63.78 35.40 -4.56
CA GLU A 7 -63.48 34.57 -3.39
C GLU A 7 -62.74 33.28 -3.78
N ASN A 8 -63.12 32.69 -4.90
CA ASN A 8 -62.43 31.46 -5.41
C ASN A 8 -60.99 31.80 -5.86
N ILE A 9 -60.73 32.97 -6.44
CA ILE A 9 -59.38 33.39 -6.84
C ILE A 9 -58.52 33.65 -5.60
N LEU A 10 -59.05 34.29 -4.57
CA LEU A 10 -58.32 34.52 -3.32
C LEU A 10 -57.99 33.21 -2.58
N THR A 11 -58.87 32.24 -2.64
CA THR A 11 -58.68 30.90 -2.05
C THR A 11 -57.58 30.15 -2.80
N ILE A 12 -57.60 30.17 -4.13
CA ILE A 12 -56.56 29.54 -4.96
C ILE A 12 -55.16 30.19 -4.72
N ILE A 13 -55.09 31.53 -4.62
CA ILE A 13 -53.85 32.23 -4.33
C ILE A 13 -53.33 31.87 -2.93
N LYS A 14 -54.19 31.69 -1.92
CA LYS A 14 -53.78 31.21 -0.60
C LYS A 14 -53.21 29.79 -0.63
N TYR A 15 -53.83 28.88 -1.34
CA TYR A 15 -53.33 27.49 -1.43
C TYR A 15 -52.08 27.37 -2.25
N VAL A 16 -51.93 28.15 -3.32
CA VAL A 16 -50.67 28.23 -4.10
C VAL A 16 -49.55 28.86 -3.28
N GLY A 17 -49.84 29.91 -2.52
CA GLY A 17 -48.87 30.54 -1.61
C GLY A 17 -48.41 29.59 -0.48
N LEU A 18 -49.36 28.85 0.13
CA LEU A 18 -49.04 27.83 1.13
C LEU A 18 -48.24 26.67 0.55
N GLY A 19 -48.55 26.25 -0.68
CA GLY A 19 -47.81 25.22 -1.40
C GLY A 19 -46.35 25.64 -1.70
N LEU A 20 -46.16 26.87 -2.12
CA LEU A 20 -44.80 27.45 -2.36
C LEU A 20 -44.00 27.62 -1.06
N LEU A 21 -44.65 28.03 0.04
CA LEU A 21 -44.00 28.10 1.36
C LEU A 21 -43.60 26.71 1.88
N PHE A 22 -44.43 25.70 1.65
CA PHE A 22 -44.13 24.32 2.02
C PHE A 22 -43.01 23.74 1.19
N LEU A 23 -42.95 24.04 -0.10
CA LEU A 23 -41.86 23.66 -0.99
C LEU A 23 -40.54 24.37 -0.61
N ALA A 24 -40.59 25.66 -0.27
CA ALA A 24 -39.46 26.41 0.23
C ALA A 24 -38.99 25.86 1.58
N TRP A 25 -39.89 25.42 2.45
CA TRP A 25 -39.54 24.80 3.73
C TRP A 25 -38.93 23.41 3.55
N ILE A 26 -39.43 22.57 2.63
CA ILE A 26 -38.81 21.29 2.24
C ILE A 26 -37.42 21.51 1.65
N LEU A 27 -37.25 22.47 0.75
CA LEU A 27 -35.96 22.84 0.19
C LEU A 27 -35.01 23.34 1.28
N PHE A 28 -35.50 24.16 2.21
CA PHE A 28 -34.73 24.64 3.35
C PHE A 28 -34.29 23.49 4.27
N LEU A 29 -35.15 22.52 4.55
CA LEU A 29 -34.82 21.32 5.30
C LEU A 29 -33.81 20.45 4.54
N PHE A 30 -33.99 20.33 3.22
CA PHE A 30 -33.07 19.57 2.37
C PHE A 30 -31.67 20.23 2.29
N PHE A 31 -31.62 21.54 2.16
CA PHE A 31 -30.36 22.30 2.18
C PHE A 31 -29.74 22.38 3.59
N ASN A 32 -30.53 22.45 4.64
CA ASN A 32 -30.02 22.43 6.01
C ASN A 32 -29.61 21.01 6.44
N SER A 33 -30.27 19.97 5.97
CA SER A 33 -29.84 18.57 6.11
C SER A 33 -28.49 18.38 5.40
N ARG A 34 -28.33 18.87 4.16
CA ARG A 34 -27.03 18.86 3.46
C ARG A 34 -25.95 19.67 4.19
N LYS A 35 -26.27 20.87 4.71
CA LYS A 35 -25.31 21.67 5.47
C LYS A 35 -24.90 21.01 6.80
N ASN A 36 -25.78 20.29 7.45
CA ASN A 36 -25.46 19.56 8.68
C ASN A 36 -24.67 18.27 8.39
N HIS A 37 -24.84 17.66 7.20
CA HIS A 37 -23.95 16.58 6.73
C HIS A 37 -22.57 17.09 6.30
N GLN A 38 -22.44 18.35 5.86
CA GLN A 38 -21.15 18.95 5.48
C GLN A 38 -20.28 19.41 6.66
N LYS A 39 -20.79 19.41 7.91
CA LYS A 39 -20.00 19.83 9.10
C LYS A 39 -19.37 18.68 9.89
N ALA A 40 -19.61 17.44 9.52
CA ALA A 40 -18.74 16.35 9.91
C ALA A 40 -17.73 16.14 8.74
N GLU A 41 -16.79 17.06 8.57
CA GLU A 41 -15.65 16.84 7.71
C GLU A 41 -14.89 15.63 8.27
N LEU A 42 -15.19 14.47 7.70
CA LEU A 42 -14.33 13.31 7.82
C LEU A 42 -12.95 13.75 7.29
N PRO A 43 -11.85 13.49 8.01
CA PRO A 43 -10.53 13.78 7.49
C PRO A 43 -10.42 13.13 6.11
N GLU A 44 -10.04 13.92 5.12
CA GLU A 44 -9.91 13.48 3.74
C GLU A 44 -9.06 12.21 3.66
N LEU A 45 -9.46 11.26 2.84
CA LEU A 45 -8.67 10.04 2.57
C LEU A 45 -7.23 10.36 2.13
N ASN A 46 -7.01 11.55 1.56
CA ASN A 46 -5.67 12.08 1.22
C ASN A 46 -4.78 12.31 2.46
N THR A 47 -5.36 12.69 3.62
CA THR A 47 -4.62 12.73 4.89
C THR A 47 -4.24 11.33 5.39
N LEU A 48 -5.03 10.31 5.07
CA LEU A 48 -4.70 8.91 5.41
C LEU A 48 -3.53 8.38 4.57
N ALA A 49 -3.46 8.71 3.28
CA ALA A 49 -2.33 8.34 2.42
C ALA A 49 -1.02 9.04 2.84
N SER A 50 -1.08 10.32 3.27
CA SER A 50 0.10 11.04 3.78
C SER A 50 0.56 10.55 5.16
N GLN A 51 -0.36 10.03 5.98
CA GLN A 51 -0.05 9.46 7.29
C GLN A 51 0.50 8.03 7.21
N ASP A 52 0.10 7.23 6.19
CA ASP A 52 0.77 5.97 5.90
C ASP A 52 2.27 6.19 5.61
N THR A 53 2.62 7.31 4.97
CA THR A 53 4.02 7.68 4.72
C THR A 53 4.74 8.01 6.03
N GLN A 54 4.08 8.67 6.99
CA GLN A 54 4.69 9.00 8.29
C GLN A 54 4.84 7.77 9.21
N LEU A 55 3.84 6.88 9.28
CA LEU A 55 3.93 5.60 9.98
C LEU A 55 4.99 4.68 9.35
N HIS A 56 5.08 4.69 8.04
CA HIS A 56 6.10 3.95 7.28
C HIS A 56 7.50 4.53 7.53
N THR A 57 7.64 5.85 7.57
CA THR A 57 8.90 6.54 7.88
C THR A 57 9.32 6.29 9.34
N TRP A 58 8.38 6.36 10.29
CA TRP A 58 8.68 6.09 11.70
C TRP A 58 9.10 4.63 11.94
N SER A 59 8.45 3.66 11.30
CA SER A 59 8.84 2.25 11.40
C SER A 59 10.20 1.99 10.73
N GLN A 60 10.52 2.66 9.63
CA GLN A 60 11.81 2.57 8.97
C GLN A 60 12.93 3.19 9.83
N GLU A 61 12.70 4.36 10.44
CA GLU A 61 13.70 5.04 11.26
C GLU A 61 14.04 4.29 12.56
N ASN A 62 13.08 3.55 13.14
CA ASN A 62 13.28 2.87 14.44
C ASN A 62 13.66 1.39 14.34
N LEU A 63 13.33 0.71 13.24
CA LEU A 63 13.57 -0.73 13.07
C LEU A 63 14.53 -1.04 11.91
N ALA A 64 14.67 -0.15 10.93
CA ALA A 64 15.57 -0.36 9.79
C ALA A 64 17.05 -0.51 10.19
N PRO A 65 17.60 0.28 11.12
CA PRO A 65 18.98 0.09 11.58
C PRO A 65 19.24 -1.28 12.19
N GLN A 66 18.31 -1.79 13.01
CA GLN A 66 18.42 -3.12 13.60
C GLN A 66 18.29 -4.24 12.56
N LEU A 67 17.47 -4.03 11.54
CA LEU A 67 17.30 -4.96 10.44
C LEU A 67 18.55 -5.00 9.55
N ASP A 68 19.13 -3.85 9.28
CA ASP A 68 20.33 -3.74 8.44
C ASP A 68 21.57 -4.31 9.15
N ASP A 69 21.75 -4.05 10.45
CA ASP A 69 22.82 -4.66 11.27
C ASP A 69 22.71 -6.19 11.33
N PHE A 70 21.49 -6.72 11.39
CA PHE A 70 21.25 -8.16 11.39
C PHE A 70 21.42 -8.80 10.02
N LEU A 71 21.09 -8.08 8.94
CA LEU A 71 21.24 -8.56 7.56
C LEU A 71 22.71 -8.65 7.14
N THR A 72 23.57 -7.79 7.69
CA THR A 72 25.00 -7.79 7.44
C THR A 72 25.74 -8.92 8.14
N TRP A 73 25.20 -9.45 9.23
CA TRP A 73 25.93 -10.38 10.12
C TRP A 73 25.86 -11.86 9.72
N GLU A 74 24.87 -12.30 8.91
CA GLU A 74 24.66 -13.72 8.58
C GLU A 74 24.64 -14.05 7.09
N VAL A 75 24.94 -13.10 6.25
CA VAL A 75 24.95 -13.33 4.80
C VAL A 75 26.24 -14.01 4.43
N THR A 76 26.15 -15.24 3.91
CA THR A 76 27.29 -15.85 3.21
C THR A 76 27.73 -14.94 2.06
N PRO A 77 29.00 -14.92 1.65
CA PRO A 77 29.51 -14.02 0.61
C PRO A 77 28.73 -14.00 -0.72
N ASN A 78 27.82 -14.96 -0.90
CA ASN A 78 26.93 -15.09 -2.07
C ASN A 78 25.51 -14.52 -1.88
N GLU A 79 25.17 -14.04 -0.68
CA GLU A 79 23.82 -13.52 -0.34
C GLU A 79 23.91 -12.03 0.01
N ASN A 80 24.14 -11.18 -0.98
CA ASN A 80 24.31 -9.73 -0.78
C ASN A 80 22.94 -9.06 -0.62
N ILE A 81 22.37 -9.11 0.60
CA ILE A 81 21.09 -8.47 0.96
C ILE A 81 21.26 -6.95 1.10
N GLU A 82 22.47 -6.44 1.29
CA GLU A 82 22.81 -5.01 1.38
C GLU A 82 22.42 -4.22 0.12
N THR A 83 22.27 -4.90 -1.03
CA THR A 83 21.89 -4.26 -2.29
C THR A 83 20.39 -4.12 -2.49
N LEU A 84 19.54 -4.60 -1.56
CA LEU A 84 18.11 -4.55 -1.69
C LEU A 84 17.56 -3.18 -1.25
N GLY A 85 17.13 -2.39 -2.23
CA GLY A 85 16.73 -1.00 -2.03
C GLY A 85 15.42 -0.77 -1.31
N THR A 86 14.49 -1.76 -1.30
CA THR A 86 13.16 -1.60 -0.73
C THR A 86 12.80 -2.73 0.24
N ILE A 87 11.92 -2.45 1.21
CA ILE A 87 11.44 -3.47 2.16
C ILE A 87 10.74 -4.64 1.43
N LYS A 88 10.08 -4.37 0.30
CA LYS A 88 9.41 -5.42 -0.51
C LYS A 88 10.39 -6.38 -1.15
N GLU A 89 11.52 -5.88 -1.62
CA GLU A 89 12.61 -6.72 -2.15
C GLU A 89 13.24 -7.55 -1.03
N LYS A 90 13.48 -6.96 0.14
CA LYS A 90 13.96 -7.68 1.34
C LYS A 90 12.99 -8.81 1.72
N ILE A 91 11.68 -8.55 1.74
CA ILE A 91 10.65 -9.57 2.00
C ILE A 91 10.75 -10.72 0.99
N ALA A 92 10.82 -10.43 -0.31
CA ALA A 92 10.86 -11.46 -1.35
C ALA A 92 12.09 -12.39 -1.19
N VAL A 93 13.25 -11.84 -0.86
CA VAL A 93 14.46 -12.62 -0.60
C VAL A 93 14.34 -13.43 0.69
N LEU A 94 13.83 -12.84 1.78
CA LEU A 94 13.65 -13.53 3.06
C LEU A 94 12.61 -14.66 2.95
N GLU A 95 11.53 -14.48 2.18
CA GLU A 95 10.56 -15.54 1.86
C GLU A 95 11.26 -16.75 1.21
N GLN A 96 12.13 -16.49 0.23
CA GLN A 96 12.89 -17.55 -0.44
C GLN A 96 13.88 -18.24 0.50
N LEU A 97 14.65 -17.47 1.28
CA LEU A 97 15.63 -18.00 2.22
C LEU A 97 15.00 -18.83 3.34
N THR A 98 13.83 -18.44 3.83
CA THR A 98 13.09 -19.18 4.88
C THR A 98 12.45 -20.47 4.34
N GLN A 99 12.11 -20.53 3.05
CA GLN A 99 11.69 -21.77 2.39
C GLN A 99 12.82 -22.80 2.28
N GLN A 100 14.05 -22.32 2.03
CA GLN A 100 15.24 -23.18 1.88
C GLN A 100 15.81 -23.63 3.22
N SER A 101 15.72 -22.79 4.24
CA SER A 101 16.34 -23.03 5.55
C SER A 101 15.43 -22.48 6.66
N ARG A 102 15.04 -23.38 7.60
CA ARG A 102 14.25 -23.00 8.80
C ARG A 102 15.16 -22.40 9.90
N ASN A 103 15.95 -21.40 9.53
CA ASN A 103 16.82 -20.71 10.49
C ASN A 103 15.99 -19.73 11.32
N PRO A 104 15.96 -19.82 12.68
CA PRO A 104 15.17 -18.93 13.55
C PRO A 104 15.46 -17.45 13.35
N LYS A 105 16.71 -17.06 13.09
CA LYS A 105 17.09 -15.67 12.86
C LYS A 105 16.48 -15.13 11.55
N LYS A 106 16.58 -15.89 10.44
CA LYS A 106 15.94 -15.49 9.16
C LYS A 106 14.43 -15.40 9.28
N MET A 107 13.79 -16.28 10.06
CA MET A 107 12.35 -16.23 10.34
C MET A 107 11.95 -15.00 11.12
N ASN A 108 12.74 -14.63 12.14
CA ASN A 108 12.53 -13.39 12.89
C ASN A 108 12.64 -12.16 11.99
N LEU A 109 13.65 -12.11 11.10
CA LEU A 109 13.83 -11.03 10.13
C LEU A 109 12.65 -10.93 9.15
N LEU A 110 12.12 -12.06 8.68
CA LEU A 110 10.95 -12.06 7.80
C LEU A 110 9.70 -11.54 8.50
N ILE A 111 9.50 -11.90 9.77
CA ILE A 111 8.40 -11.37 10.59
C ILE A 111 8.57 -9.87 10.76
N ASP A 112 9.76 -9.38 11.09
CA ASP A 112 10.05 -7.95 11.21
C ASP A 112 9.77 -7.21 9.90
N ALA A 113 10.22 -7.76 8.79
CA ALA A 113 9.98 -7.18 7.49
C ALA A 113 8.48 -7.10 7.13
N TYR A 114 7.69 -8.12 7.47
CA TYR A 114 6.24 -8.07 7.30
C TYR A 114 5.59 -7.03 8.22
N ILE A 115 6.01 -6.92 9.48
CA ILE A 115 5.50 -5.93 10.43
C ILE A 115 5.82 -4.52 9.93
N LEU A 116 7.05 -4.28 9.47
CA LEU A 116 7.50 -3.02 8.89
C LEU A 116 6.70 -2.59 7.66
N ASP A 117 6.39 -3.55 6.78
CA ASP A 117 5.57 -3.31 5.59
C ASP A 117 4.06 -3.41 5.87
N THR A 118 3.66 -3.39 7.14
CA THR A 118 2.27 -3.50 7.60
C THR A 118 1.51 -4.74 7.10
N GLN A 119 2.22 -5.78 6.61
CA GLN A 119 1.65 -7.01 6.10
C GLN A 119 1.31 -8.01 7.25
N PHE A 120 0.60 -7.54 8.28
CA PHE A 120 0.31 -8.31 9.50
C PHE A 120 -0.40 -9.64 9.23
N TYR A 121 -1.24 -9.71 8.21
CA TYR A 121 -1.90 -10.96 7.83
C TYR A 121 -0.90 -12.01 7.31
N LYS A 122 0.08 -11.58 6.51
CA LYS A 122 1.16 -12.48 6.05
C LYS A 122 2.07 -12.89 7.21
N ALA A 123 2.44 -11.92 8.07
CA ALA A 123 3.19 -12.21 9.28
C ALA A 123 2.50 -13.26 10.13
N ARG A 124 1.19 -13.11 10.37
CA ARG A 124 0.37 -14.08 11.10
C ARG A 124 0.35 -15.45 10.45
N LYS A 125 0.05 -15.52 9.13
CA LYS A 125 0.02 -16.78 8.39
C LYS A 125 1.37 -17.49 8.46
N PHE A 126 2.45 -16.76 8.34
CA PHE A 126 3.80 -17.29 8.44
C PHE A 126 4.07 -17.77 9.88
N TYR A 127 3.83 -16.96 10.92
CA TYR A 127 4.04 -17.31 12.32
C TYR A 127 3.32 -18.61 12.71
N TYR A 128 2.02 -18.74 12.41
CA TYR A 128 1.25 -19.95 12.74
C TYR A 128 1.54 -21.15 11.84
N SER A 129 2.24 -20.98 10.72
CA SER A 129 2.73 -22.09 9.90
C SER A 129 3.99 -22.74 10.49
N LEU A 130 4.65 -22.08 11.45
CA LEU A 130 5.86 -22.59 12.08
C LEU A 130 5.52 -23.68 13.13
N PRO A 131 6.36 -24.71 13.28
CA PRO A 131 6.27 -25.63 14.42
C PRO A 131 6.36 -24.88 15.76
N GLN A 132 5.65 -25.35 16.77
CA GLN A 132 5.65 -24.71 18.11
C GLN A 132 7.04 -24.49 18.69
N THR A 133 7.99 -25.39 18.43
CA THR A 133 9.39 -25.24 18.87
C THR A 133 10.05 -24.01 18.27
N LEU A 134 9.74 -23.66 17.02
CA LEU A 134 10.25 -22.46 16.35
C LEU A 134 9.46 -21.21 16.73
N GLN A 135 8.14 -21.30 16.94
CA GLN A 135 7.34 -20.19 17.44
C GLN A 135 7.90 -19.67 18.79
N LYS A 136 8.30 -20.56 19.69
CA LYS A 136 8.92 -20.21 20.98
C LYS A 136 10.25 -19.45 20.87
N THR A 137 10.91 -19.48 19.71
CA THR A 137 12.15 -18.72 19.47
C THR A 137 11.89 -17.29 19.03
N ILE A 138 10.62 -16.97 18.69
CA ILE A 138 10.20 -15.64 18.27
C ILE A 138 9.84 -14.83 19.51
N PRO A 139 10.34 -13.59 19.68
CA PRO A 139 10.01 -12.76 20.82
C PRO A 139 8.50 -12.55 20.98
N ALA A 140 8.00 -12.61 22.22
CA ALA A 140 6.57 -12.48 22.54
C ALA A 140 5.99 -11.13 22.07
N ILE A 141 6.80 -10.07 22.07
CA ILE A 141 6.39 -8.76 21.55
C ILE A 141 6.00 -8.81 20.08
N LYS A 142 6.63 -9.65 19.25
CA LYS A 142 6.27 -9.81 17.83
C LYS A 142 4.95 -10.54 17.65
N GLU A 143 4.72 -11.59 18.45
CA GLU A 143 3.41 -12.26 18.48
C GLU A 143 2.32 -11.28 18.88
N PHE A 144 2.56 -10.48 19.92
CA PHE A 144 1.65 -9.43 20.36
C PHE A 144 1.35 -8.43 19.24
N GLN A 145 2.36 -7.91 18.54
CA GLN A 145 2.20 -6.97 17.44
C GLN A 145 1.41 -7.58 16.27
N ILE A 146 1.69 -8.84 15.93
CA ILE A 146 0.95 -9.57 14.88
C ILE A 146 -0.53 -9.70 15.27
N LEU A 147 -0.82 -10.19 16.48
CA LEU A 147 -2.19 -10.40 16.95
C LEU A 147 -2.94 -9.09 17.12
N LEU A 148 -2.30 -8.06 17.68
CA LEU A 148 -2.90 -6.73 17.86
C LEU A 148 -3.48 -6.17 16.55
N ASN A 149 -2.86 -6.51 15.43
CA ASN A 149 -3.24 -6.00 14.12
C ASN A 149 -4.00 -7.01 13.23
N SER A 150 -4.04 -8.28 13.61
CA SER A 150 -4.58 -9.33 12.73
C SER A 150 -5.37 -10.44 13.43
N PHE A 151 -5.75 -10.31 14.72
CA PHE A 151 -6.54 -11.34 15.39
C PHE A 151 -7.88 -11.61 14.65
N SER A 152 -8.39 -12.82 14.78
CA SER A 152 -9.63 -13.22 14.11
C SER A 152 -10.83 -12.58 14.79
N GLN A 153 -11.61 -11.85 14.01
CA GLN A 153 -12.84 -11.22 14.53
C GLN A 153 -13.82 -12.32 14.99
N GLY A 154 -14.39 -12.10 16.18
CA GLY A 154 -15.28 -13.10 16.84
C GLY A 154 -14.53 -14.23 17.57
N SER A 155 -13.20 -14.28 17.55
CA SER A 155 -12.42 -15.22 18.36
C SER A 155 -12.11 -14.62 19.74
N GLU A 156 -12.97 -14.87 20.72
CA GLU A 156 -12.75 -14.44 22.11
C GLU A 156 -11.50 -15.09 22.72
N THR A 157 -11.12 -16.28 22.26
CA THR A 157 -9.90 -16.96 22.72
C THR A 157 -8.64 -16.22 22.27
N GLU A 158 -8.56 -15.80 21.01
CA GLU A 158 -7.41 -15.00 20.52
C GLU A 158 -7.38 -13.62 21.16
N TYR A 159 -8.52 -13.00 21.35
CA TYR A 159 -8.60 -11.68 21.98
C TYR A 159 -8.17 -11.74 23.45
N SER A 160 -8.60 -12.77 24.19
CA SER A 160 -8.15 -13.01 25.56
C SER A 160 -6.65 -13.34 25.63
N HIS A 161 -6.15 -14.13 24.68
CA HIS A 161 -4.72 -14.43 24.58
C HIS A 161 -3.90 -13.16 24.34
N LEU A 162 -4.34 -12.28 23.45
CA LEU A 162 -3.70 -11.00 23.19
C LEU A 162 -3.63 -10.11 24.45
N LYS A 163 -4.70 -10.06 25.23
CA LYS A 163 -4.71 -9.31 26.52
C LYS A 163 -3.76 -9.93 27.54
N ASN A 164 -3.66 -11.26 27.61
CA ASN A 164 -2.72 -11.95 28.49
C ASN A 164 -1.27 -11.72 28.07
N LEU A 165 -0.97 -11.74 26.77
CA LEU A 165 0.36 -11.38 26.26
C LEU A 165 0.78 -9.98 26.67
N LEU A 166 -0.12 -9.01 26.64
CA LEU A 166 0.16 -7.64 27.08
C LEU A 166 0.57 -7.60 28.55
N ILE A 167 -0.14 -8.34 29.42
CA ILE A 167 0.18 -8.44 30.86
C ILE A 167 1.54 -9.11 31.06
N ASP A 168 1.80 -10.22 30.36
CA ASP A 168 3.06 -10.95 30.44
C ASP A 168 4.26 -10.10 30.01
N LEU A 169 4.12 -9.34 28.91
CA LEU A 169 5.14 -8.42 28.41
C LEU A 169 5.46 -7.32 29.43
N SER A 170 4.42 -6.78 30.08
CA SER A 170 4.60 -5.78 31.14
C SER A 170 5.30 -6.36 32.39
N GLN A 171 4.90 -7.56 32.81
CA GLN A 171 5.51 -8.23 33.99
C GLN A 171 6.98 -8.59 33.76
N LYS A 172 7.35 -8.90 32.53
CA LYS A 172 8.75 -9.18 32.13
C LYS A 172 9.57 -7.92 31.88
N GLY A 173 8.94 -6.74 31.92
CA GLY A 173 9.61 -5.47 31.59
C GLY A 173 9.97 -5.30 30.11
N GLU A 174 9.34 -6.08 29.22
CA GLU A 174 9.54 -5.97 27.78
C GLU A 174 8.82 -4.76 27.17
N ILE A 175 7.83 -4.21 27.88
CA ILE A 175 7.16 -2.95 27.57
C ILE A 175 7.16 -2.02 28.79
N SER A 176 7.18 -0.72 28.56
CA SER A 176 7.14 0.29 29.60
C SER A 176 5.73 0.42 30.22
N ALA A 177 5.64 1.04 31.41
CA ALA A 177 4.35 1.33 32.03
C ALA A 177 3.46 2.23 31.13
N GLN A 178 4.06 3.17 30.39
CA GLN A 178 3.32 4.03 29.46
C GLN A 178 2.81 3.26 28.24
N GLU A 179 3.58 2.31 27.71
CA GLU A 179 3.14 1.40 26.65
C GLU A 179 1.98 0.50 27.11
N LEU A 180 2.07 -0.03 28.33
CA LEU A 180 0.97 -0.80 28.89
C LEU A 180 -0.33 0.01 28.93
N VAL A 181 -0.28 1.22 29.49
CA VAL A 181 -1.44 2.12 29.58
C VAL A 181 -1.97 2.51 28.19
N TYR A 182 -1.08 2.75 27.24
CA TYR A 182 -1.44 3.03 25.85
C TYR A 182 -2.26 1.89 25.24
N TYR A 183 -1.78 0.65 25.32
CA TYR A 183 -2.51 -0.51 24.81
C TYR A 183 -3.81 -0.77 25.58
N GLN A 184 -3.80 -0.64 26.91
CA GLN A 184 -5.00 -0.79 27.74
C GLN A 184 -6.08 0.22 27.37
N SER A 185 -5.72 1.46 27.06
CA SER A 185 -6.67 2.47 26.58
C SER A 185 -7.32 2.06 25.27
N ALA A 186 -6.53 1.52 24.31
CA ALA A 186 -7.04 1.06 23.02
C ALA A 186 -7.99 -0.14 23.17
N PHE A 187 -7.69 -1.09 24.07
CA PHE A 187 -8.61 -2.19 24.38
C PHE A 187 -9.92 -1.69 25.00
N ALA A 188 -9.85 -0.77 25.96
CA ALA A 188 -11.04 -0.20 26.58
C ALA A 188 -11.92 0.56 25.58
N LEU A 189 -11.31 1.28 24.63
CA LEU A 189 -12.01 1.95 23.52
C LEU A 189 -12.71 0.93 22.61
N ALA A 190 -12.02 -0.15 22.25
CA ALA A 190 -12.58 -1.19 21.38
C ALA A 190 -13.70 -2.03 22.05
N GLU A 191 -13.76 -1.99 23.40
CA GLU A 191 -14.81 -2.60 24.23
C GLU A 191 -15.95 -1.62 24.57
N ALA A 192 -15.94 -0.41 24.00
CA ALA A 192 -16.85 0.69 24.32
C ALA A 192 -16.88 1.08 25.83
N ASN A 193 -15.81 0.72 26.58
CA ASN A 193 -15.66 1.11 27.98
C ASN A 193 -14.99 2.48 28.09
N TYR A 194 -15.71 3.53 27.66
CA TYR A 194 -15.18 4.89 27.58
C TYR A 194 -14.76 5.50 28.92
N PRO A 195 -15.44 5.23 30.07
CA PRO A 195 -14.97 5.70 31.36
C PRO A 195 -13.56 5.16 31.71
N LEU A 196 -13.33 3.86 31.51
CA LEU A 196 -12.05 3.23 31.74
C LEU A 196 -10.98 3.72 30.74
N ALA A 197 -11.35 3.87 29.48
CA ALA A 197 -10.46 4.42 28.45
C ALA A 197 -9.95 5.82 28.83
N LYS A 198 -10.83 6.71 29.31
CA LYS A 198 -10.45 8.05 29.77
C LYS A 198 -9.48 7.99 30.96
N GLN A 199 -9.69 7.10 31.93
CA GLN A 199 -8.77 6.92 33.04
C GLN A 199 -7.37 6.53 32.57
N TYR A 200 -7.26 5.65 31.57
CA TYR A 200 -5.97 5.29 30.97
C TYR A 200 -5.37 6.46 30.17
N LEU A 201 -6.16 7.18 29.38
CA LEU A 201 -5.69 8.34 28.62
C LEU A 201 -5.15 9.47 29.52
N GLU A 202 -5.73 9.68 30.70
CA GLU A 202 -5.23 10.63 31.70
C GLU A 202 -3.85 10.25 32.23
N GLN A 203 -3.54 8.94 32.33
CA GLN A 203 -2.25 8.44 32.77
C GLN A 203 -1.16 8.49 31.71
N LEU A 204 -1.51 8.73 30.43
CA LEU A 204 -0.56 8.90 29.35
C LEU A 204 0.11 10.27 29.41
N THR A 205 1.34 10.29 29.91
CA THR A 205 2.15 11.51 30.07
C THR A 205 3.34 11.57 29.13
N ASP A 206 3.75 10.42 28.56
CA ASP A 206 4.86 10.36 27.63
C ASP A 206 4.51 11.11 26.32
N PRO A 207 5.37 12.06 25.88
CA PRO A 207 5.19 12.80 24.62
C PRO A 207 4.93 11.94 23.39
N LYS A 208 5.49 10.73 23.34
CA LYS A 208 5.30 9.75 22.28
C LYS A 208 3.82 9.43 21.99
N TYR A 209 2.95 9.47 23.03
CA TYR A 209 1.54 9.10 22.91
C TYR A 209 0.59 10.30 22.91
N GLN A 210 1.10 11.54 22.90
CA GLN A 210 0.24 12.73 22.98
C GLN A 210 -0.61 12.91 21.71
N SER A 211 -0.10 12.55 20.55
CA SER A 211 -0.90 12.59 19.30
C SER A 211 -2.10 11.64 19.39
N TYR A 212 -1.87 10.38 19.81
CA TYR A 212 -2.94 9.41 20.02
C TYR A 212 -3.99 9.92 21.02
N LYS A 213 -3.55 10.42 22.17
CA LYS A 213 -4.45 10.99 23.18
C LYS A 213 -5.29 12.13 22.60
N SER A 214 -4.65 13.06 21.90
CA SER A 214 -5.32 14.19 21.25
C SER A 214 -6.35 13.73 20.20
N ASP A 215 -6.04 12.71 19.42
CA ASP A 215 -6.95 12.15 18.43
C ASP A 215 -8.21 11.57 19.08
N ILE A 216 -8.05 10.82 20.16
CA ILE A 216 -9.18 10.23 20.90
C ILE A 216 -10.01 11.32 21.60
N ASP A 217 -9.36 12.29 22.26
CA ASP A 217 -10.05 13.41 22.90
C ASP A 217 -10.85 14.23 21.86
N SER A 218 -10.28 14.44 20.67
CA SER A 218 -10.96 15.10 19.56
C SER A 218 -12.21 14.33 19.10
N ALA A 219 -12.16 13.00 19.03
CA ALA A 219 -13.32 12.17 18.69
C ALA A 219 -14.43 12.29 19.75
N PHE A 220 -14.07 12.29 21.04
CA PHE A 220 -15.05 12.51 22.10
C PHE A 220 -15.66 13.92 22.04
N GLN A 221 -14.87 14.96 21.83
CA GLN A 221 -15.33 16.34 21.67
C GLN A 221 -16.24 16.50 20.44
N GLN A 222 -15.84 15.91 19.32
CA GLN A 222 -16.65 15.92 18.10
C GLN A 222 -18.02 15.30 18.34
N TYR A 223 -18.08 14.12 18.97
CA TYR A 223 -19.36 13.50 19.32
C TYR A 223 -20.20 14.38 20.24
N GLN A 224 -19.61 14.94 21.29
CA GLN A 224 -20.31 15.82 22.25
C GLN A 224 -20.85 17.10 21.60
N SER A 225 -20.16 17.61 20.56
CA SER A 225 -20.63 18.81 19.83
C SER A 225 -21.84 18.55 18.95
N LEU A 226 -22.15 17.28 18.63
CA LEU A 226 -23.25 16.87 17.80
C LEU A 226 -24.49 16.62 18.66
N LYS A 227 -25.46 17.52 18.57
CA LYS A 227 -26.73 17.38 19.32
C LYS A 227 -27.59 16.28 18.71
N SER A 228 -28.07 15.35 19.55
CA SER A 228 -29.00 14.28 19.17
C SER A 228 -28.51 13.28 18.14
N VAL A 229 -27.22 12.98 18.14
CA VAL A 229 -26.62 11.94 17.29
C VAL A 229 -26.66 10.59 18.03
N PRO A 230 -27.02 9.48 17.37
CA PRO A 230 -27.03 8.16 17.98
C PRO A 230 -25.65 7.74 18.51
N SER A 231 -25.64 6.87 19.55
CA SER A 231 -24.40 6.40 20.20
C SER A 231 -23.46 5.67 19.25
N TYR A 232 -23.99 4.96 18.24
CA TYR A 232 -23.17 4.25 17.25
C TYR A 232 -22.22 5.18 16.46
N TYR A 233 -22.57 6.47 16.37
CA TYR A 233 -21.70 7.45 15.72
C TYR A 233 -20.41 7.68 16.52
N GLN A 234 -20.51 7.71 17.87
CA GLN A 234 -19.34 7.77 18.74
C GLN A 234 -18.43 6.55 18.55
N GLU A 235 -19.04 5.37 18.48
CA GLU A 235 -18.30 4.13 18.24
C GLU A 235 -17.56 4.17 16.90
N GLY A 236 -18.22 4.66 15.84
CA GLY A 236 -17.59 4.84 14.53
C GLY A 236 -16.40 5.80 14.57
N LEU A 237 -16.54 6.97 15.24
CA LEU A 237 -15.44 7.92 15.41
C LEU A 237 -14.27 7.29 16.17
N ILE A 238 -14.53 6.57 17.24
CA ILE A 238 -13.50 5.87 18.02
C ILE A 238 -12.83 4.77 17.18
N GLY A 239 -13.62 3.97 16.46
CA GLY A 239 -13.09 2.95 15.54
C GLY A 239 -12.18 3.56 14.48
N PHE A 240 -12.54 4.73 13.95
CA PHE A 240 -11.71 5.48 13.00
C PHE A 240 -10.39 5.92 13.61
N GLN A 241 -10.39 6.45 14.84
CA GLN A 241 -9.16 6.83 15.52
C GLN A 241 -8.27 5.63 15.87
N LEU A 242 -8.86 4.50 16.25
CA LEU A 242 -8.11 3.25 16.45
C LEU A 242 -7.41 2.83 15.15
N MET A 243 -8.11 2.87 14.02
CA MET A 243 -7.53 2.58 12.70
C MET A 243 -6.39 3.55 12.36
N LYS A 244 -6.60 4.86 12.54
CA LYS A 244 -5.62 5.91 12.28
C LYS A 244 -4.33 5.70 13.07
N ASN A 245 -4.45 5.23 14.30
CA ASN A 245 -3.33 4.95 15.20
C ASN A 245 -2.77 3.52 15.08
N GLY A 246 -3.09 2.81 13.99
CA GLY A 246 -2.50 1.50 13.68
C GLY A 246 -3.11 0.31 14.45
N PHE A 247 -4.20 0.49 15.18
CA PHE A 247 -4.90 -0.58 15.89
C PHE A 247 -5.92 -1.29 14.98
N TYR A 248 -5.46 -1.82 13.86
CA TYR A 248 -6.33 -2.30 12.78
C TYR A 248 -7.34 -3.36 13.21
N ALA A 249 -6.93 -4.37 13.99
CA ALA A 249 -7.88 -5.40 14.40
C ALA A 249 -8.85 -4.92 15.49
N LEU A 250 -8.44 -3.99 16.37
CA LEU A 250 -9.34 -3.34 17.32
C LEU A 250 -10.35 -2.43 16.60
N ALA A 251 -9.90 -1.68 15.60
CA ALA A 251 -10.79 -0.89 14.75
C ALA A 251 -11.85 -1.77 14.04
N LYS A 252 -11.45 -2.94 13.52
CA LYS A 252 -12.38 -3.91 12.94
C LYS A 252 -13.36 -4.47 13.95
N LYS A 253 -12.92 -4.73 15.20
CA LYS A 253 -13.80 -5.19 16.28
C LYS A 253 -14.95 -4.20 16.52
N VAL A 254 -14.69 -2.90 16.39
CA VAL A 254 -15.71 -1.85 16.48
C VAL A 254 -16.55 -1.75 15.19
N ALA A 255 -15.90 -1.78 14.02
CA ALA A 255 -16.56 -1.45 12.77
C ALA A 255 -17.48 -2.56 12.22
N ILE A 256 -17.16 -3.85 12.44
CA ILE A 256 -17.94 -4.97 11.90
C ILE A 256 -19.38 -4.99 12.44
N PRO A 257 -19.64 -4.90 13.77
CA PRO A 257 -21.01 -4.81 14.28
C PRO A 257 -21.77 -3.61 13.70
N LEU A 258 -21.11 -2.45 13.63
CA LEU A 258 -21.70 -1.23 13.07
C LEU A 258 -22.09 -1.37 11.60
N ALA A 259 -21.23 -1.97 10.77
CA ALA A 259 -21.53 -2.21 9.36
C ALA A 259 -22.71 -3.20 9.16
N ASN A 260 -22.84 -4.20 10.04
CA ASN A 260 -23.89 -5.18 9.98
C ASN A 260 -25.25 -4.60 10.42
N GLU A 261 -25.25 -3.76 11.45
CA GLU A 261 -26.47 -3.18 12.00
C GLU A 261 -26.93 -1.94 11.21
N TYR A 262 -25.99 -1.11 10.76
CA TYR A 262 -26.24 0.16 10.08
C TYR A 262 -25.67 0.15 8.66
N SER A 263 -26.29 -0.58 7.75
CA SER A 263 -25.78 -0.85 6.38
C SER A 263 -25.57 0.39 5.50
N ASN A 264 -26.11 1.55 5.87
CA ASN A 264 -25.93 2.83 5.16
C ASN A 264 -24.96 3.78 5.89
N TYR A 265 -24.35 3.34 7.00
CA TYR A 265 -23.37 4.13 7.72
C TYR A 265 -22.00 3.97 7.06
N ILE A 266 -21.48 5.06 6.47
CA ILE A 266 -20.28 5.05 5.63
C ILE A 266 -19.02 4.69 6.43
N LEU A 267 -18.84 5.28 7.62
CA LEU A 267 -17.61 5.24 8.39
C LEU A 267 -17.12 3.81 8.73
N PRO A 268 -17.96 2.85 9.15
CA PRO A 268 -17.53 1.48 9.36
C PRO A 268 -16.93 0.83 8.09
N TYR A 269 -17.49 1.10 6.91
CA TYR A 269 -16.96 0.57 5.66
C TYR A 269 -15.61 1.20 5.29
N GLN A 270 -15.40 2.48 5.59
CA GLN A 270 -14.10 3.14 5.41
C GLN A 270 -13.03 2.49 6.32
N ILE A 271 -13.37 2.25 7.60
CA ILE A 271 -12.49 1.57 8.54
C ILE A 271 -12.14 0.17 8.03
N LEU A 272 -13.14 -0.62 7.61
CA LEU A 272 -12.96 -1.99 7.15
C LEU A 272 -12.14 -2.05 5.85
N ALA A 273 -12.45 -1.19 4.88
CA ALA A 273 -11.74 -1.10 3.61
C ALA A 273 -10.26 -0.76 3.83
N LYS A 274 -9.97 0.31 4.59
CA LYS A 274 -8.61 0.75 4.86
C LYS A 274 -7.82 -0.28 5.69
N THR A 275 -8.46 -0.86 6.71
CA THR A 275 -7.83 -1.87 7.55
C THR A 275 -7.46 -3.13 6.75
N ASP A 276 -8.35 -3.63 5.90
CA ASP A 276 -8.05 -4.81 5.09
C ASP A 276 -7.06 -4.51 3.97
N PHE A 277 -7.10 -3.30 3.40
CA PHE A 277 -6.08 -2.82 2.46
C PHE A 277 -4.70 -2.82 3.12
N SER A 278 -4.54 -2.17 4.28
CA SER A 278 -3.28 -2.06 5.01
C SER A 278 -2.77 -3.41 5.53
N ASN A 279 -3.67 -4.32 5.91
CA ASN A 279 -3.31 -5.67 6.41
C ASN A 279 -3.01 -6.69 5.31
N GLY A 280 -3.01 -6.30 4.03
CA GLY A 280 -2.74 -7.20 2.92
C GLY A 280 -3.84 -8.24 2.70
N LYS A 281 -5.12 -7.85 2.88
CA LYS A 281 -6.32 -8.64 2.55
C LYS A 281 -7.08 -8.00 1.38
N PRO A 282 -6.50 -8.00 0.17
CA PRO A 282 -7.06 -7.28 -0.96
C PRO A 282 -8.48 -7.75 -1.33
N ASP A 283 -8.77 -9.06 -1.25
CA ASP A 283 -10.09 -9.59 -1.60
C ASP A 283 -11.22 -9.00 -0.74
N SER A 284 -11.02 -8.93 0.58
CA SER A 284 -12.00 -8.35 1.52
C SER A 284 -12.11 -6.84 1.30
N ALA A 285 -10.99 -6.15 1.11
CA ALA A 285 -10.97 -4.71 0.89
C ALA A 285 -11.75 -4.31 -0.37
N VAL A 286 -11.67 -5.10 -1.46
CA VAL A 286 -12.45 -4.87 -2.69
C VAL A 286 -13.94 -4.76 -2.37
N GLY A 287 -14.51 -5.71 -1.61
CA GLY A 287 -15.93 -5.70 -1.27
C GLY A 287 -16.35 -4.43 -0.50
N TYR A 288 -15.53 -3.99 0.43
CA TYR A 288 -15.82 -2.76 1.19
C TYR A 288 -15.70 -1.49 0.35
N PHE A 289 -14.69 -1.38 -0.53
CA PHE A 289 -14.60 -0.25 -1.44
C PHE A 289 -15.73 -0.21 -2.48
N GLN A 290 -16.21 -1.37 -2.96
CA GLN A 290 -17.40 -1.43 -3.80
C GLN A 290 -18.62 -0.91 -3.05
N LYS A 291 -18.81 -1.29 -1.78
CA LYS A 291 -19.90 -0.78 -0.95
C LYS A 291 -19.79 0.74 -0.74
N LEU A 292 -18.60 1.28 -0.54
CA LEU A 292 -18.37 2.71 -0.43
C LEU A 292 -18.71 3.47 -1.71
N LEU A 293 -18.47 2.90 -2.89
CA LEU A 293 -18.89 3.51 -4.17
C LEU A 293 -20.40 3.66 -4.28
N GLU A 294 -21.17 2.76 -3.65
CA GLU A 294 -22.64 2.85 -3.60
C GLU A 294 -23.12 3.91 -2.62
N LEU A 295 -22.44 4.08 -1.48
CA LEU A 295 -22.89 4.89 -0.36
C LEU A 295 -22.38 6.34 -0.43
N ASP A 296 -21.18 6.58 -0.98
CA ASP A 296 -20.48 7.87 -0.92
C ASP A 296 -19.97 8.28 -2.31
N TYR A 297 -20.82 8.99 -3.03
CA TYR A 297 -20.51 9.46 -4.37
C TYR A 297 -19.43 10.57 -4.37
N GLU A 298 -19.30 11.35 -3.30
CA GLU A 298 -18.37 12.48 -3.23
C GLU A 298 -16.92 12.01 -3.27
N GLN A 299 -16.63 10.87 -2.65
CA GLN A 299 -15.30 10.26 -2.61
C GLN A 299 -15.07 9.21 -3.73
N LYS A 300 -15.94 9.17 -4.74
CA LYS A 300 -15.90 8.17 -5.81
C LYS A 300 -14.53 7.98 -6.44
N ASN A 301 -13.82 9.08 -6.75
CA ASN A 301 -12.51 8.99 -7.39
C ASN A 301 -11.46 8.29 -6.49
N ASN A 302 -11.49 8.56 -5.18
CA ASN A 302 -10.59 7.93 -4.22
C ASN A 302 -10.88 6.43 -4.10
N TYR A 303 -12.15 6.04 -4.04
CA TYR A 303 -12.53 4.63 -3.98
C TYR A 303 -12.20 3.87 -5.26
N LEU A 304 -12.40 4.49 -6.43
CA LEU A 304 -11.99 3.93 -7.71
C LEU A 304 -10.46 3.74 -7.79
N TYR A 305 -9.70 4.69 -7.25
CA TYR A 305 -8.25 4.57 -7.19
C TYR A 305 -7.81 3.37 -6.34
N HIS A 306 -8.33 3.25 -5.12
CA HIS A 306 -8.02 2.12 -4.25
C HIS A 306 -8.46 0.77 -4.85
N LEU A 307 -9.64 0.70 -5.47
CA LEU A 307 -10.09 -0.49 -6.20
C LEU A 307 -9.15 -0.84 -7.35
N GLY A 308 -8.73 0.15 -8.11
CA GLY A 308 -7.77 -0.06 -9.20
C GLY A 308 -6.45 -0.64 -8.69
N VAL A 309 -5.91 -0.11 -7.60
CA VAL A 309 -4.68 -0.62 -6.95
C VAL A 309 -4.87 -2.05 -6.47
N LEU A 310 -5.99 -2.35 -5.80
CA LEU A 310 -6.31 -3.69 -5.30
C LEU A 310 -6.43 -4.70 -6.44
N TYR A 311 -7.18 -4.37 -7.49
CA TYR A 311 -7.32 -5.24 -8.66
C TYR A 311 -5.98 -5.47 -9.36
N TYR A 312 -5.13 -4.44 -9.44
CA TYR A 312 -3.78 -4.58 -9.96
C TYR A 312 -2.94 -5.57 -9.12
N GLN A 313 -2.97 -5.44 -7.78
CA GLN A 313 -2.27 -6.34 -6.86
C GLN A 313 -2.78 -7.79 -6.95
N LEU A 314 -4.08 -7.99 -7.20
CA LEU A 314 -4.70 -9.30 -7.41
C LEU A 314 -4.45 -9.88 -8.80
N GLY A 315 -3.76 -9.14 -9.70
CA GLY A 315 -3.54 -9.56 -11.08
C GLY A 315 -4.78 -9.43 -11.98
N ASN A 316 -5.86 -8.83 -11.47
CA ASN A 316 -7.07 -8.57 -12.26
C ASN A 316 -6.93 -7.24 -13.02
N TYR A 317 -6.03 -7.22 -13.99
CA TYR A 317 -5.66 -6.01 -14.72
C TYR A 317 -6.83 -5.40 -15.50
N THR A 318 -7.79 -6.19 -15.96
CA THR A 318 -8.99 -5.70 -16.61
C THR A 318 -9.83 -4.82 -15.70
N GLN A 319 -10.10 -5.28 -14.47
CA GLN A 319 -10.84 -4.50 -13.49
C GLN A 319 -10.02 -3.29 -12.99
N ALA A 320 -8.70 -3.43 -12.90
CA ALA A 320 -7.82 -2.30 -12.59
C ALA A 320 -7.96 -1.18 -13.64
N VAL A 321 -7.90 -1.52 -14.93
CA VAL A 321 -8.11 -0.56 -16.04
C VAL A 321 -9.49 0.08 -15.94
N LEU A 322 -10.55 -0.70 -15.73
CA LEU A 322 -11.91 -0.16 -15.59
C LEU A 322 -12.03 0.83 -14.43
N SER A 323 -11.38 0.55 -13.30
CA SER A 323 -11.39 1.45 -12.15
C SER A 323 -10.62 2.74 -12.42
N PHE A 324 -9.37 2.63 -12.85
CA PHE A 324 -8.52 3.81 -13.11
C PHE A 324 -9.04 4.70 -14.25
N SER A 325 -9.62 4.12 -15.29
CA SER A 325 -10.15 4.91 -16.44
C SER A 325 -11.37 5.76 -16.12
N GLN A 326 -12.06 5.51 -15.00
CA GLN A 326 -13.20 6.29 -14.54
C GLN A 326 -12.79 7.48 -13.64
N ILE A 327 -11.53 7.59 -13.28
CA ILE A 327 -11.02 8.67 -12.43
C ILE A 327 -11.00 9.97 -13.22
N THR A 328 -11.60 11.01 -12.66
CA THR A 328 -11.68 12.36 -13.25
C THR A 328 -10.98 13.42 -12.41
N ASN A 329 -10.60 13.11 -11.16
CA ASN A 329 -9.87 14.02 -10.28
C ASN A 329 -8.42 14.17 -10.74
N GLN A 330 -7.99 15.42 -11.02
CA GLN A 330 -6.65 15.72 -11.54
C GLN A 330 -5.53 15.38 -10.56
N ASP A 331 -5.77 15.51 -9.24
CA ASP A 331 -4.75 15.28 -8.20
C ASP A 331 -4.27 13.82 -8.15
N ILE A 332 -5.15 12.87 -8.46
CA ILE A 332 -4.84 11.43 -8.47
C ILE A 332 -4.72 10.85 -9.88
N MET A 333 -5.01 11.65 -10.91
CA MET A 333 -5.00 11.19 -12.31
C MET A 333 -3.61 10.74 -12.75
N LEU A 334 -2.56 11.44 -12.32
CA LEU A 334 -1.17 11.08 -12.63
C LEU A 334 -0.84 9.66 -12.11
N ASP A 335 -1.20 9.35 -10.88
CA ASP A 335 -0.95 8.03 -10.30
C ASP A 335 -1.85 6.95 -10.94
N ALA A 336 -3.10 7.29 -11.25
CA ALA A 336 -3.99 6.40 -12.01
C ALA A 336 -3.42 6.09 -13.40
N GLU A 337 -2.84 7.08 -14.09
CA GLU A 337 -2.21 6.90 -15.39
C GLU A 337 -0.99 5.96 -15.32
N ARG A 338 -0.19 6.03 -14.24
CA ARG A 338 0.90 5.07 -13.99
C ARG A 338 0.40 3.63 -13.93
N TYR A 339 -0.67 3.41 -13.19
CA TYR A 339 -1.27 2.07 -13.09
C TYR A 339 -1.96 1.63 -14.38
N LEU A 340 -2.53 2.55 -15.16
CA LEU A 340 -3.07 2.24 -16.49
C LEU A 340 -1.98 1.73 -17.43
N VAL A 341 -0.82 2.40 -17.46
CA VAL A 341 0.34 1.92 -18.23
C VAL A 341 0.69 0.49 -17.83
N LEU A 342 0.88 0.24 -16.52
CA LEU A 342 1.28 -1.07 -16.02
C LEU A 342 0.22 -2.13 -16.33
N SER A 343 -1.06 -1.80 -16.14
CA SER A 343 -2.18 -2.72 -16.39
C SER A 343 -2.33 -3.05 -17.86
N TYR A 344 -2.27 -2.06 -18.78
CA TYR A 344 -2.30 -2.32 -20.22
C TYR A 344 -1.09 -3.13 -20.70
N THR A 345 0.08 -2.88 -20.11
CA THR A 345 1.28 -3.67 -20.42
C THR A 345 1.10 -5.13 -19.98
N ALA A 346 0.53 -5.37 -18.79
CA ALA A 346 0.27 -6.70 -18.28
C ALA A 346 -0.78 -7.46 -19.11
N LEU A 347 -1.76 -6.75 -19.68
CA LEU A 347 -2.77 -7.29 -20.60
C LEU A 347 -2.24 -7.52 -22.03
N GLY A 348 -1.03 -7.04 -22.35
CA GLY A 348 -0.50 -7.08 -23.71
C GLY A 348 -1.14 -6.05 -24.67
N GLU A 349 -1.92 -5.09 -24.16
CA GLU A 349 -2.59 -4.03 -24.92
C GLU A 349 -1.61 -2.88 -25.23
N THR A 350 -0.58 -3.19 -26.00
CA THR A 350 0.59 -2.33 -26.25
C THR A 350 0.23 -0.93 -26.75
N GLU A 351 -0.74 -0.80 -27.66
CA GLU A 351 -1.12 0.51 -28.20
C GLU A 351 -1.74 1.41 -27.13
N LYS A 352 -2.56 0.85 -26.23
CA LYS A 352 -3.14 1.60 -25.12
C LYS A 352 -2.06 1.97 -24.09
N ALA A 353 -1.13 1.06 -23.81
CA ALA A 353 0.01 1.34 -22.95
C ALA A 353 0.88 2.48 -23.51
N ILE A 354 1.16 2.50 -24.81
CA ILE A 354 1.90 3.60 -25.46
C ILE A 354 1.17 4.93 -25.33
N LYS A 355 -0.15 4.96 -25.55
CA LYS A 355 -0.95 6.19 -25.36
C LYS A 355 -0.90 6.68 -23.91
N SER A 356 -0.96 5.78 -22.94
CA SER A 356 -0.82 6.11 -21.53
C SER A 356 0.58 6.62 -21.19
N TRP A 357 1.64 6.03 -21.76
CA TRP A 357 3.00 6.56 -21.63
C TRP A 357 3.15 7.97 -22.22
N GLN A 358 2.49 8.24 -23.35
CA GLN A 358 2.51 9.58 -23.97
C GLN A 358 1.83 10.61 -23.08
N ARG A 359 0.67 10.28 -22.47
CA ARG A 359 0.00 11.18 -21.52
C ARG A 359 0.87 11.41 -20.29
N LEU A 360 1.41 10.33 -19.69
CA LEU A 360 2.29 10.41 -18.54
C LEU A 360 3.48 11.34 -18.76
N ALA A 361 4.13 11.28 -19.93
CA ALA A 361 5.24 12.17 -20.31
C ALA A 361 4.85 13.64 -20.37
N GLY A 362 3.57 13.96 -20.55
CA GLY A 362 3.05 15.32 -20.55
C GLY A 362 2.92 15.95 -19.16
N TYR A 363 2.90 15.18 -18.09
CA TYR A 363 2.76 15.72 -16.74
C TYR A 363 4.06 16.37 -16.25
N PRO A 364 3.97 17.53 -15.54
CA PRO A 364 5.15 18.18 -14.99
C PRO A 364 5.79 17.40 -13.83
N GLU A 365 5.00 16.60 -13.10
CA GLU A 365 5.38 15.84 -11.90
C GLU A 365 5.88 14.42 -12.20
N ILE A 366 6.27 14.14 -13.44
CA ILE A 366 6.86 12.83 -13.81
C ILE A 366 8.08 12.54 -12.95
N LYS A 367 8.12 11.34 -12.36
CA LYS A 367 9.13 10.94 -11.35
C LYS A 367 10.19 10.00 -11.94
N LYS A 368 11.29 9.84 -11.21
CA LYS A 368 12.33 8.85 -11.49
C LYS A 368 11.76 7.44 -11.74
N SER A 369 10.80 7.03 -10.92
CA SER A 369 10.13 5.72 -11.06
C SER A 369 9.41 5.53 -12.38
N ASP A 370 8.86 6.61 -12.97
CA ASP A 370 8.15 6.54 -14.24
C ASP A 370 9.13 6.28 -15.40
N PHE A 371 10.28 6.95 -15.38
CA PHE A 371 11.35 6.68 -16.35
C PHE A 371 11.90 5.28 -16.19
N TYR A 372 12.17 4.85 -14.95
CA TYR A 372 12.63 3.50 -14.67
C TYR A 372 11.64 2.45 -15.19
N SER A 373 10.35 2.59 -14.88
CA SER A 373 9.30 1.67 -15.36
C SER A 373 9.22 1.64 -16.89
N PHE A 374 9.29 2.81 -17.53
CA PHE A 374 9.31 2.86 -19.00
C PHE A 374 10.51 2.10 -19.58
N PHE A 375 11.72 2.34 -19.07
CA PHE A 375 12.92 1.69 -19.58
C PHE A 375 12.95 0.18 -19.28
N GLN A 376 12.35 -0.23 -18.15
CA GLN A 376 12.13 -1.65 -17.86
C GLN A 376 11.27 -2.31 -18.93
N GLU A 377 10.11 -1.75 -19.21
CA GLU A 377 9.18 -2.32 -20.21
C GLU A 377 9.71 -2.20 -21.64
N ALA A 378 10.38 -1.09 -21.98
CA ALA A 378 10.89 -0.86 -23.32
C ALA A 378 12.13 -1.70 -23.68
N PHE A 379 12.99 -2.01 -22.72
CA PHE A 379 14.28 -2.64 -22.99
C PHE A 379 14.56 -3.89 -22.15
N TRP A 380 14.50 -3.76 -20.82
CA TRP A 380 15.10 -4.73 -19.93
C TRP A 380 14.26 -5.98 -19.72
N LYS A 381 12.98 -5.84 -19.51
CA LYS A 381 12.05 -6.97 -19.34
C LYS A 381 11.97 -7.85 -20.60
N PRO A 382 11.80 -7.29 -21.80
CA PRO A 382 11.88 -8.08 -23.02
C PRO A 382 13.23 -8.81 -23.18
N TYR A 383 14.36 -8.12 -22.90
CA TYR A 383 15.67 -8.72 -22.99
C TYR A 383 15.82 -9.91 -22.02
N ARG A 384 15.42 -9.74 -20.75
CA ARG A 384 15.44 -10.81 -19.76
C ARG A 384 14.61 -12.04 -20.17
N ARG A 385 13.52 -11.81 -20.88
CA ARG A 385 12.65 -12.89 -21.41
C ARG A 385 13.06 -13.45 -22.75
N GLY A 386 14.15 -12.92 -23.35
CA GLY A 386 14.57 -13.29 -24.69
C GLY A 386 13.59 -12.88 -25.79
N GLN A 387 12.86 -11.78 -25.59
CA GLN A 387 11.83 -11.27 -26.46
C GLN A 387 12.22 -9.92 -27.05
N SER A 388 11.60 -9.55 -28.18
CA SER A 388 11.70 -8.20 -28.73
C SER A 388 10.64 -7.29 -28.14
N SER A 389 11.03 -6.08 -27.75
CA SER A 389 10.06 -5.12 -27.21
C SER A 389 9.19 -4.49 -28.29
N PRO A 390 7.88 -4.45 -28.10
CA PRO A 390 6.97 -3.72 -28.99
C PRO A 390 7.16 -2.20 -28.92
N TYR A 391 7.70 -1.67 -27.82
CA TYR A 391 7.97 -0.24 -27.64
C TYR A 391 9.09 0.26 -28.58
N LEU A 392 10.03 -0.60 -28.96
CA LEU A 392 11.09 -0.26 -29.91
C LEU A 392 10.55 0.09 -31.32
N LYS A 393 9.34 -0.33 -31.65
CA LYS A 393 8.67 0.08 -32.89
C LYS A 393 8.24 1.54 -32.87
N ASN A 394 8.09 2.14 -31.67
CA ASN A 394 7.77 3.55 -31.49
C ASN A 394 9.02 4.34 -31.05
N THR A 395 9.96 4.52 -31.96
CA THR A 395 11.23 5.22 -31.71
C THR A 395 11.03 6.66 -31.25
N SER A 396 9.95 7.31 -31.65
CA SER A 396 9.62 8.69 -31.23
C SER A 396 9.36 8.76 -29.73
N LEU A 397 8.57 7.82 -29.18
CA LEU A 397 8.27 7.74 -27.74
C LEU A 397 9.54 7.44 -26.95
N VAL A 398 10.32 6.44 -27.38
CA VAL A 398 11.60 6.06 -26.74
C VAL A 398 12.56 7.26 -26.69
N ASN A 399 12.73 7.97 -27.79
CA ASN A 399 13.61 9.13 -27.85
C ASN A 399 13.07 10.29 -26.98
N ALA A 400 11.75 10.52 -26.96
CA ALA A 400 11.14 11.54 -26.08
C ALA A 400 11.45 11.28 -24.61
N TYR A 401 11.31 10.04 -24.14
CA TYR A 401 11.65 9.68 -22.74
C TYR A 401 13.14 9.84 -22.44
N LEU A 402 14.02 9.42 -23.34
CA LEU A 402 15.47 9.58 -23.17
C LEU A 402 15.91 11.06 -23.15
N GLN A 403 15.24 11.93 -23.94
CA GLN A 403 15.52 13.38 -23.95
C GLN A 403 14.89 14.12 -22.77
N LEU A 404 13.73 13.65 -22.29
CA LEU A 404 13.01 14.25 -21.18
C LEU A 404 13.66 13.93 -19.84
N CYS A 405 14.20 12.72 -19.69
CA CYS A 405 14.77 12.19 -18.45
C CYS A 405 15.79 13.13 -17.80
N PRO A 406 16.90 13.57 -18.46
CA PRO A 406 17.87 14.46 -17.84
C PRO A 406 17.34 15.88 -17.57
N LYS A 407 16.24 16.28 -18.23
CA LYS A 407 15.63 17.61 -18.03
C LYS A 407 14.70 17.65 -16.83
N LYS A 408 14.08 16.53 -16.47
CA LYS A 408 13.08 16.42 -15.42
C LYS A 408 13.64 15.95 -14.08
N LEU A 409 14.77 15.23 -14.09
CA LEU A 409 15.33 14.64 -12.89
C LEU A 409 16.50 15.45 -12.34
N ALA A 410 16.61 15.50 -11.01
CA ALA A 410 17.78 16.02 -10.32
C ALA A 410 19.04 15.22 -10.69
N GLN A 411 20.23 15.83 -10.55
CA GLN A 411 21.48 15.21 -10.93
C GLN A 411 21.72 13.86 -10.22
N SER A 412 21.33 13.74 -8.95
CA SER A 412 21.39 12.51 -8.17
C SER A 412 20.57 11.36 -8.76
N ASP A 413 19.50 11.67 -9.50
CA ASP A 413 18.55 10.70 -10.05
C ASP A 413 18.82 10.36 -11.52
N GLN A 414 19.78 11.04 -12.17
CA GLN A 414 20.09 10.85 -13.59
C GLN A 414 20.70 9.48 -13.92
N VAL A 415 21.07 8.68 -12.92
CA VAL A 415 21.51 7.29 -13.13
C VAL A 415 20.40 6.48 -13.85
N VAL A 416 19.12 6.78 -13.63
CA VAL A 416 18.04 6.12 -14.37
C VAL A 416 18.05 6.48 -15.87
N CYS A 417 18.53 7.66 -16.23
CA CYS A 417 18.68 8.04 -17.64
C CYS A 417 19.80 7.25 -18.32
N GLN A 418 20.90 6.98 -17.60
CA GLN A 418 21.96 6.09 -18.06
C GLN A 418 21.44 4.65 -18.23
N TYR A 419 20.61 4.19 -17.30
CA TYR A 419 19.91 2.91 -17.39
C TYR A 419 19.08 2.79 -18.67
N GLY A 420 18.34 3.84 -19.03
CA GLY A 420 17.56 3.91 -20.28
C GLY A 420 18.43 3.96 -21.52
N GLN A 421 19.51 4.75 -21.51
CA GLN A 421 20.47 4.84 -22.63
C GLN A 421 21.14 3.50 -22.87
N LEU A 422 21.57 2.82 -21.83
CA LEU A 422 22.18 1.49 -21.92
C LEU A 422 21.18 0.46 -22.47
N GLY A 423 19.92 0.51 -22.03
CA GLY A 423 18.85 -0.34 -22.58
C GLY A 423 18.63 -0.11 -24.07
N LYS A 424 18.67 1.14 -24.55
CA LYS A 424 18.63 1.45 -25.98
C LYS A 424 19.85 0.90 -26.72
N GLN A 425 21.07 1.08 -26.18
CA GLN A 425 22.29 0.51 -26.77
C GLN A 425 22.20 -1.01 -26.86
N LEU A 426 21.72 -1.68 -25.80
CA LEU A 426 21.49 -3.12 -25.80
C LEU A 426 20.59 -3.58 -26.96
N ALA A 427 19.55 -2.82 -27.24
CA ALA A 427 18.60 -3.15 -28.29
C ALA A 427 19.10 -2.83 -29.72
N THR A 428 20.04 -1.89 -29.86
CA THR A 428 20.47 -1.38 -31.18
C THR A 428 21.96 -1.62 -31.48
N GLN A 429 22.83 -1.62 -30.48
CA GLN A 429 24.28 -1.62 -30.61
C GLN A 429 24.95 -2.36 -29.44
N LYS A 430 24.55 -3.59 -29.17
CA LYS A 430 25.01 -4.39 -28.02
C LYS A 430 26.54 -4.46 -27.90
N ASN A 431 27.25 -4.54 -29.01
CA ASN A 431 28.71 -4.61 -29.09
C ASN A 431 29.44 -3.37 -28.58
N GLN A 432 28.75 -2.26 -28.34
CA GLN A 432 29.33 -1.03 -27.78
C GLN A 432 29.23 -0.95 -26.26
N ILE A 433 28.61 -1.93 -25.62
CA ILE A 433 28.44 -1.94 -24.16
C ILE A 433 29.64 -2.56 -23.48
N SER A 434 30.25 -1.87 -22.51
CA SER A 434 31.39 -2.36 -21.75
C SER A 434 30.94 -3.00 -20.40
N ILE A 435 31.76 -3.96 -19.94
CA ILE A 435 31.60 -4.57 -18.61
C ILE A 435 31.60 -3.49 -17.50
N TRP A 436 32.45 -2.48 -17.65
CA TRP A 436 32.56 -1.38 -16.68
C TRP A 436 31.24 -0.59 -16.55
N GLN A 437 30.56 -0.29 -17.66
CA GLN A 437 29.27 0.41 -17.61
C GLN A 437 28.22 -0.39 -16.83
N ILE A 438 28.16 -1.70 -17.06
CA ILE A 438 27.22 -2.58 -16.34
C ILE A 438 27.55 -2.66 -14.86
N THR A 439 28.81 -2.90 -14.51
CA THR A 439 29.26 -3.04 -13.12
C THR A 439 29.08 -1.74 -12.33
N HIS A 440 29.18 -0.58 -12.99
CA HIS A 440 28.92 0.71 -12.37
C HIS A 440 27.42 0.88 -12.02
N LEU A 441 26.54 0.55 -12.96
CA LEU A 441 25.08 0.66 -12.76
C LEU A 441 24.53 -0.40 -11.80
N LEU A 442 25.15 -1.57 -11.68
CA LEU A 442 24.77 -2.60 -10.72
C LEU A 442 24.88 -2.16 -9.25
N LYS A 443 25.68 -1.12 -8.96
CA LYS A 443 25.78 -0.55 -7.60
C LYS A 443 24.48 0.14 -7.19
N ASP A 444 23.81 0.79 -8.14
CA ASP A 444 22.59 1.56 -7.90
C ASP A 444 21.33 0.79 -8.29
N TYR A 445 21.43 -0.14 -9.23
CA TYR A 445 20.34 -0.95 -9.77
C TYR A 445 20.73 -2.42 -9.87
N PRO A 446 20.64 -3.19 -8.77
CA PRO A 446 20.82 -4.64 -8.81
C PRO A 446 19.63 -5.30 -9.53
N ASP A 447 19.74 -5.45 -10.84
CA ASP A 447 18.69 -5.93 -11.74
C ASP A 447 19.11 -7.24 -12.41
N SER A 448 18.19 -8.21 -12.52
CA SER A 448 18.46 -9.51 -13.16
C SER A 448 18.90 -9.37 -14.63
N GLY A 449 18.41 -8.34 -15.34
CA GLY A 449 18.80 -8.05 -16.70
C GLY A 449 20.23 -7.55 -16.83
N PHE A 450 20.71 -6.77 -15.85
CA PHE A 450 22.12 -6.37 -15.80
C PHE A 450 23.03 -7.56 -15.56
N TYR A 451 22.67 -8.45 -14.65
CA TYR A 451 23.42 -9.67 -14.42
C TYR A 451 23.40 -10.61 -15.62
N LEU A 452 22.26 -10.71 -16.34
CA LEU A 452 22.17 -11.47 -17.59
C LEU A 452 23.13 -10.87 -18.64
N LEU A 453 23.12 -9.54 -18.82
CA LEU A 453 23.99 -8.85 -19.78
C LEU A 453 25.46 -8.95 -19.37
N LEU A 454 25.75 -8.77 -18.08
CA LEU A 454 27.12 -8.95 -17.56
C LEU A 454 27.64 -10.36 -17.85
N GLY A 455 26.81 -11.37 -17.59
CA GLY A 455 27.17 -12.76 -17.91
C GLY A 455 27.40 -12.99 -19.39
N ASP A 456 26.55 -12.43 -20.27
CA ASP A 456 26.73 -12.50 -21.73
C ASP A 456 28.06 -11.85 -22.16
N LEU A 457 28.38 -10.65 -21.65
CA LEU A 457 29.64 -9.96 -21.98
C LEU A 457 30.88 -10.66 -21.42
N LEU A 458 30.80 -11.19 -20.20
CA LEU A 458 31.90 -11.98 -19.60
C LEU A 458 32.14 -13.26 -20.40
N LEU A 459 31.09 -13.91 -20.88
CA LEU A 459 31.20 -15.13 -21.71
C LEU A 459 31.85 -14.82 -23.06
N GLU A 460 31.45 -13.69 -23.70
CA GLU A 460 32.06 -13.18 -24.95
C GLU A 460 33.56 -12.87 -24.78
N ASN A 461 33.99 -12.49 -23.56
CA ASN A 461 35.40 -12.28 -23.18
C ASN A 461 36.08 -13.54 -22.62
N ASN A 462 35.54 -14.72 -22.82
CA ASN A 462 36.08 -16.01 -22.36
C ASN A 462 36.21 -16.16 -20.82
N GLN A 463 35.52 -15.31 -20.04
CA GLN A 463 35.51 -15.35 -18.56
C GLN A 463 34.33 -16.21 -18.06
N LYS A 464 34.39 -17.51 -18.34
CA LYS A 464 33.26 -18.45 -18.13
C LYS A 464 32.77 -18.52 -16.67
N THR A 465 33.71 -18.66 -15.72
CA THR A 465 33.37 -18.77 -14.29
C THR A 465 32.61 -17.55 -13.82
N SER A 466 33.15 -16.35 -14.10
CA SER A 466 32.50 -15.08 -13.74
C SER A 466 31.16 -14.85 -14.45
N ALA A 467 31.04 -15.36 -15.70
CA ALA A 467 29.77 -15.32 -16.42
C ALA A 467 28.70 -16.18 -15.72
N ILE A 468 29.04 -17.38 -15.28
CA ILE A 468 28.13 -18.27 -14.55
C ILE A 468 27.72 -17.63 -13.21
N GLU A 469 28.66 -17.05 -12.47
CA GLU A 469 28.36 -16.33 -11.22
C GLU A 469 27.39 -15.15 -11.47
N ALA A 470 27.60 -14.37 -12.53
CA ALA A 470 26.68 -13.30 -12.90
C ALA A 470 25.28 -13.83 -13.21
N TYR A 471 25.16 -14.89 -14.02
CA TYR A 471 23.85 -15.50 -14.31
C TYR A 471 23.17 -16.06 -13.04
N MET A 472 23.93 -16.66 -12.13
CA MET A 472 23.39 -17.18 -10.87
C MET A 472 22.87 -16.02 -10.00
N LYS A 473 23.58 -14.89 -9.90
CA LYS A 473 23.09 -13.69 -9.21
C LYS A 473 21.81 -13.17 -9.86
N GLY A 474 21.74 -13.09 -11.18
CA GLY A 474 20.52 -12.72 -11.89
C GLY A 474 19.35 -13.65 -11.57
N LEU A 475 19.63 -14.96 -11.45
CA LEU A 475 18.61 -15.97 -11.13
C LEU A 475 18.01 -15.78 -9.72
N THR A 476 18.79 -15.29 -8.76
CA THR A 476 18.30 -15.03 -7.39
C THR A 476 17.41 -13.78 -7.31
N LEU A 477 17.58 -12.83 -8.24
CA LEU A 477 16.87 -11.55 -8.23
C LEU A 477 15.49 -11.58 -8.91
N THR A 478 15.25 -12.55 -9.80
CA THR A 478 13.98 -12.61 -10.51
C THR A 478 13.04 -13.69 -9.97
N GLN A 479 11.73 -13.38 -9.89
CA GLN A 479 10.65 -14.34 -9.63
C GLN A 479 9.94 -14.77 -10.92
N ASP A 480 10.20 -14.08 -12.03
CA ASP A 480 9.59 -14.37 -13.34
C ASP A 480 10.11 -15.69 -13.91
N THR A 481 9.20 -16.62 -14.19
CA THR A 481 9.54 -17.97 -14.68
C THR A 481 10.22 -17.94 -16.04
N GLN A 482 9.83 -17.03 -16.95
CA GLN A 482 10.45 -16.90 -18.26
C GLN A 482 11.89 -16.37 -18.15
N GLU A 483 12.11 -15.38 -17.28
CA GLU A 483 13.45 -14.86 -17.01
C GLU A 483 14.34 -15.93 -16.37
N LYS A 484 13.82 -16.71 -15.41
CA LYS A 484 14.53 -17.85 -14.83
C LYS A 484 14.94 -18.87 -15.88
N ASP A 485 14.06 -19.15 -16.83
CA ASP A 485 14.37 -20.11 -17.92
C ASP A 485 15.46 -19.60 -18.85
N VAL A 486 15.47 -18.31 -19.18
CA VAL A 486 16.55 -17.69 -19.96
C VAL A 486 17.89 -17.80 -19.25
N LEU A 487 17.94 -17.42 -17.97
CA LEU A 487 19.16 -17.49 -17.15
C LEU A 487 19.68 -18.94 -17.01
N LYS A 488 18.79 -19.92 -16.73
CA LYS A 488 19.17 -21.34 -16.69
C LYS A 488 19.74 -21.84 -18.00
N LYS A 489 19.15 -21.46 -19.16
CA LYS A 489 19.66 -21.79 -20.47
C LYS A 489 21.05 -21.19 -20.71
N ARG A 490 21.30 -19.94 -20.23
CA ARG A 490 22.63 -19.32 -20.31
C ARG A 490 23.68 -20.07 -19.47
N ILE A 491 23.35 -20.44 -18.25
CA ILE A 491 24.22 -21.23 -17.36
C ILE A 491 24.58 -22.58 -18.03
N LEU A 492 23.56 -23.29 -18.53
CA LEU A 492 23.80 -24.56 -19.22
C LEU A 492 24.68 -24.43 -20.46
N ARG A 493 24.50 -23.36 -21.24
CA ARG A 493 25.33 -23.08 -22.42
C ARG A 493 26.78 -22.75 -22.02
N ALA A 494 26.99 -21.94 -20.98
CA ALA A 494 28.31 -21.62 -20.48
C ALA A 494 29.06 -22.87 -19.97
N ASN A 495 28.36 -23.81 -19.32
CA ASN A 495 28.94 -25.07 -18.86
C ASN A 495 29.23 -26.07 -20.01
N LYS A 496 28.43 -26.10 -21.10
CA LYS A 496 28.69 -27.02 -22.23
C LYS A 496 29.86 -26.65 -23.10
N ASN A 497 30.27 -25.41 -23.11
CA ASN A 497 31.43 -24.89 -23.86
C ASN A 497 32.72 -25.02 -23.05
N SER A 498 32.72 -25.78 -21.98
CA SER A 498 33.86 -26.27 -21.23
C SER A 498 34.19 -27.68 -21.66
#